data_5616cd61140d8062cf86a776971b086c
#
_entry.id   5616cd61140d8062cf86a776971b086c
#
_cell.length_a   1.000
_cell.length_b   1.000
_cell.length_c   1.000
_cell.angle_alpha   90.00
_cell.angle_beta   90.00
_cell.angle_gamma   90.00
#
_symmetry.space_group_name_H-M   'P 1'
#
loop_
_entity.id
_entity.type
_entity.pdbx_description
1 polymer ?
#
loop_
_entity_poly.entity_id
_entity_poly.type
_entity_poly.pdbx_seq_one_letter_code
_entity_poly.pdbx_strand_id
1 'polypeptide(L)'
;KNETTNVVYPVSKVSVDSKDASKVTLTLFSELKDAATYDVTLDGITKTFVASDGKVASIGLDNVTIPAATETEVKLVSKDANGVIVKEVSYPSSDSTYDFTIDTKGNGYTSGSKLYLNKVGDTAEATITYKTGKYDQNGKPEGNIGPNKVTITAVDQAVVNSFDARIDDNTKASFDKAKDTKKIAVKDPNKAVFFKIKDANGKEISSSEY
;
A
#
# COMPACT_ATOMS: atom_id res chain seq x y z
N LYS A 1 -12.70 19.41 -3.13
CA LYS A 1 -12.88 20.35 -4.26
C LYS A 1 -12.03 19.89 -5.44
N ASN A 2 -12.58 19.83 -6.64
CA ASN A 2 -11.81 19.62 -7.88
C ASN A 2 -11.04 20.89 -8.23
N GLU A 3 -9.73 20.81 -8.42
CA GLU A 3 -8.88 21.99 -8.69
C GLU A 3 -9.16 22.63 -10.06
N THR A 4 -9.54 21.83 -11.05
CA THR A 4 -9.78 22.32 -12.42
C THR A 4 -11.15 22.95 -12.58
N THR A 5 -12.21 22.25 -12.10
CA THR A 5 -13.60 22.69 -12.32
C THR A 5 -14.16 23.51 -11.17
N ASN A 6 -13.46 23.58 -10.04
CA ASN A 6 -13.89 24.19 -8.78
C ASN A 6 -15.15 23.54 -8.16
N VAL A 7 -15.62 22.41 -8.68
CA VAL A 7 -16.76 21.68 -8.11
C VAL A 7 -16.41 21.16 -6.72
N VAL A 8 -17.30 21.40 -5.76
CA VAL A 8 -17.18 20.91 -4.39
C VAL A 8 -18.03 19.65 -4.25
N TYR A 9 -17.43 18.59 -3.68
CA TYR A 9 -18.09 17.34 -3.34
C TYR A 9 -18.32 17.30 -1.84
N PRO A 10 -19.56 17.41 -1.34
CA PRO A 10 -19.83 17.41 0.07
C PRO A 10 -19.48 16.06 0.71
N VAL A 11 -18.89 16.12 1.91
CA VAL A 11 -18.57 14.93 2.72
C VAL A 11 -19.80 14.54 3.52
N SER A 12 -20.24 13.28 3.42
CA SER A 12 -21.37 12.73 4.19
C SER A 12 -20.94 12.16 5.52
N LYS A 13 -19.71 11.61 5.59
CA LYS A 13 -19.15 11.00 6.80
C LYS A 13 -17.65 11.13 6.85
N VAL A 14 -17.13 11.36 8.04
CA VAL A 14 -15.71 11.27 8.37
C VAL A 14 -15.55 10.17 9.40
N SER A 15 -14.64 9.23 9.18
CA SER A 15 -14.30 8.19 10.15
C SER A 15 -12.80 8.03 10.27
N VAL A 16 -12.33 7.90 11.49
CA VAL A 16 -10.93 7.64 11.80
C VAL A 16 -10.76 6.14 11.99
N ASP A 17 -9.70 5.56 11.45
CA ASP A 17 -9.39 4.15 11.66
C ASP A 17 -9.14 3.88 13.15
N SER A 18 -9.79 2.86 13.71
CA SER A 18 -9.68 2.53 15.13
C SER A 18 -8.30 1.98 15.54
N LYS A 19 -7.55 1.47 14.57
CA LYS A 19 -6.20 0.93 14.76
C LYS A 19 -5.10 1.91 14.36
N ASP A 20 -5.42 2.88 13.51
CA ASP A 20 -4.47 3.87 13.01
C ASP A 20 -5.13 5.25 12.89
N ALA A 21 -5.00 6.06 13.93
CA ALA A 21 -5.58 7.40 13.97
C ALA A 21 -5.01 8.37 12.92
N SER A 22 -3.96 7.99 12.19
CA SER A 22 -3.46 8.77 11.04
C SER A 22 -4.26 8.53 9.75
N LYS A 23 -5.09 7.48 9.73
CA LYS A 23 -5.96 7.14 8.60
C LYS A 23 -7.36 7.68 8.81
N VAL A 24 -7.75 8.58 7.93
CA VAL A 24 -9.08 9.18 7.91
C VAL A 24 -9.78 8.77 6.62
N THR A 25 -10.96 8.19 6.76
CA THR A 25 -11.84 7.87 5.62
C THR A 25 -12.92 8.93 5.47
N LEU A 26 -12.99 9.51 4.28
CA LEU A 26 -14.04 10.45 3.91
C LEU A 26 -15.03 9.75 2.99
N THR A 27 -16.29 9.72 3.38
CA THR A 27 -17.37 9.27 2.50
C THR A 27 -18.06 10.49 1.89
N LEU A 28 -18.18 10.51 0.58
CA LEU A 28 -18.84 11.61 -0.14
C LEU A 28 -20.31 11.30 -0.36
N PHE A 29 -21.14 12.32 -0.55
CA PHE A 29 -22.55 12.15 -0.96
C PHE A 29 -22.70 11.68 -2.40
N SER A 30 -21.70 11.93 -3.25
CA SER A 30 -21.66 11.50 -4.65
C SER A 30 -20.27 11.06 -5.04
N GLU A 31 -20.18 10.18 -6.05
CA GLU A 31 -18.92 9.76 -6.62
C GLU A 31 -18.18 10.92 -7.30
N LEU A 32 -16.85 10.87 -7.28
CA LEU A 32 -16.03 11.78 -8.08
C LEU A 32 -16.20 11.41 -9.56
N LYS A 33 -16.52 12.40 -10.40
CA LYS A 33 -16.85 12.14 -11.81
C LYS A 33 -15.65 12.19 -12.75
N ASP A 34 -14.60 12.88 -12.32
CA ASP A 34 -13.46 13.17 -13.18
C ASP A 34 -12.18 12.59 -12.57
N ALA A 35 -11.34 12.00 -13.41
CA ALA A 35 -9.95 11.73 -13.07
C ALA A 35 -9.19 13.07 -13.03
N ALA A 36 -9.10 13.66 -11.88
CA ALA A 36 -8.56 15.01 -11.70
C ALA A 36 -7.86 15.13 -10.33
N THR A 37 -7.21 16.25 -10.13
CA THR A 37 -6.64 16.62 -8.83
C THR A 37 -7.72 17.26 -7.96
N TYR A 38 -7.76 16.80 -6.70
CA TYR A 38 -8.73 17.25 -5.71
C TYR A 38 -8.05 17.70 -4.43
N ASP A 39 -8.52 18.83 -3.91
CA ASP A 39 -8.17 19.28 -2.57
C ASP A 39 -9.17 18.75 -1.54
N VAL A 40 -8.62 18.25 -0.44
CA VAL A 40 -9.35 17.93 0.79
C VAL A 40 -8.88 18.88 1.87
N THR A 41 -9.80 19.68 2.39
CA THR A 41 -9.53 20.58 3.52
C THR A 41 -10.26 20.06 4.75
N LEU A 42 -9.52 19.83 5.81
CA LEU A 42 -10.03 19.42 7.10
C LEU A 42 -9.35 20.29 8.17
N ASP A 43 -10.14 20.99 8.95
CA ASP A 43 -9.67 21.87 10.04
C ASP A 43 -8.55 22.83 9.61
N GLY A 44 -8.72 23.44 8.44
CA GLY A 44 -7.77 24.39 7.86
C GLY A 44 -6.53 23.76 7.21
N ILE A 45 -6.35 22.45 7.30
CA ILE A 45 -5.25 21.71 6.63
C ILE A 45 -5.77 21.19 5.29
N THR A 46 -5.09 21.58 4.22
CA THR A 46 -5.39 21.08 2.87
C THR A 46 -4.39 20.02 2.44
N LYS A 47 -4.90 18.91 1.92
CA LYS A 47 -4.14 17.85 1.26
C LYS A 47 -4.72 17.62 -0.13
N THR A 48 -3.83 17.37 -1.07
CA THR A 48 -4.17 17.14 -2.47
C THR A 48 -4.02 15.67 -2.81
N PHE A 49 -4.93 15.13 -3.62
CA PHE A 49 -4.82 13.79 -4.20
C PHE A 49 -5.30 13.78 -5.64
N VAL A 50 -4.84 12.79 -6.40
CA VAL A 50 -5.30 12.56 -7.78
C VAL A 50 -6.29 11.41 -7.77
N ALA A 51 -7.48 11.62 -8.32
CA ALA A 51 -8.47 10.57 -8.49
C ALA A 51 -8.18 9.75 -9.74
N SER A 52 -8.33 8.43 -9.64
CA SER A 52 -8.22 7.51 -10.78
C SER A 52 -9.44 7.60 -11.70
N ASP A 53 -9.23 7.39 -13.00
CA ASP A 53 -10.31 7.18 -13.96
C ASP A 53 -10.83 5.73 -13.97
N GLY A 54 -10.25 4.88 -13.11
CA GLY A 54 -10.60 3.47 -12.98
C GLY A 54 -10.11 2.59 -14.13
N LYS A 55 -9.44 3.17 -15.15
CA LYS A 55 -8.92 2.42 -16.28
C LYS A 55 -7.51 1.93 -15.99
N VAL A 56 -7.31 0.63 -16.09
CA VAL A 56 -5.97 0.06 -15.89
C VAL A 56 -5.09 0.37 -17.10
N ALA A 57 -3.96 1.03 -16.86
CA ALA A 57 -2.94 1.34 -17.84
C ALA A 57 -1.65 0.53 -17.61
N SER A 58 -1.41 0.08 -16.38
CA SER A 58 -0.24 -0.74 -16.04
C SER A 58 -0.55 -1.69 -14.89
N ILE A 59 0.24 -2.78 -14.81
CA ILE A 59 0.20 -3.73 -13.71
C ILE A 59 1.61 -4.01 -13.21
N GLY A 60 1.76 -4.26 -11.92
CA GLY A 60 3.02 -4.61 -11.27
C GLY A 60 2.77 -5.34 -9.96
N LEU A 61 3.82 -5.50 -9.17
CA LEU A 61 3.72 -5.98 -7.79
C LEU A 61 3.90 -4.79 -6.83
N ASP A 62 3.30 -4.89 -5.64
CA ASP A 62 3.50 -3.94 -4.55
C ASP A 62 4.94 -4.00 -4.02
N ASN A 63 5.51 -5.21 -3.97
CA ASN A 63 6.87 -5.48 -3.54
C ASN A 63 7.58 -6.45 -4.48
N VAL A 64 8.81 -6.12 -4.84
CA VAL A 64 9.73 -6.99 -5.61
C VAL A 64 10.89 -7.51 -4.75
N THR A 65 10.93 -7.12 -3.48
CA THR A 65 11.85 -7.64 -2.46
C THR A 65 11.07 -8.04 -1.23
N ILE A 66 11.39 -9.21 -0.65
CA ILE A 66 10.78 -9.71 0.59
C ILE A 66 11.87 -10.16 1.55
N PRO A 67 11.65 -10.13 2.87
CA PRO A 67 12.58 -10.70 3.83
C PRO A 67 12.76 -12.21 3.59
N ALA A 68 14.01 -12.69 3.63
CA ALA A 68 14.29 -14.13 3.58
C ALA A 68 13.74 -14.83 4.83
N ALA A 69 13.39 -16.11 4.70
CA ALA A 69 12.86 -16.97 5.78
C ALA A 69 11.62 -16.41 6.50
N THR A 70 10.86 -15.54 5.81
CA THR A 70 9.66 -14.90 6.36
C THR A 70 8.50 -14.99 5.36
N GLU A 71 7.32 -15.43 5.83
CA GLU A 71 6.11 -15.43 5.03
C GLU A 71 5.63 -13.99 4.81
N THR A 72 5.70 -13.52 3.57
CA THR A 72 5.36 -12.14 3.19
C THR A 72 4.20 -12.13 2.20
N GLU A 73 3.18 -11.31 2.47
CA GLU A 73 2.09 -11.10 1.52
C GLU A 73 2.59 -10.36 0.28
N VAL A 74 2.22 -10.86 -0.90
CA VAL A 74 2.54 -10.24 -2.19
C VAL A 74 1.24 -9.92 -2.91
N LYS A 75 1.13 -8.69 -3.39
CA LYS A 75 -0.04 -8.19 -4.11
C LYS A 75 0.32 -7.73 -5.50
N LEU A 76 -0.56 -8.03 -6.44
CA LEU A 76 -0.60 -7.37 -7.73
C LEU A 76 -1.24 -5.99 -7.55
N VAL A 77 -0.66 -4.97 -8.14
CA VAL A 77 -1.17 -3.61 -8.13
C VAL A 77 -1.43 -3.17 -9.56
N SER A 78 -2.65 -2.78 -9.87
CA SER A 78 -3.00 -2.14 -11.13
C SER A 78 -3.10 -0.62 -10.94
N LYS A 79 -2.59 0.13 -11.93
CA LYS A 79 -2.56 1.60 -11.91
C LYS A 79 -3.13 2.17 -13.20
N ASP A 80 -3.72 3.35 -13.11
CA ASP A 80 -4.14 4.13 -14.26
C ASP A 80 -2.95 4.83 -14.95
N ALA A 81 -3.24 5.61 -16.00
CA ALA A 81 -2.23 6.34 -16.76
C ALA A 81 -1.50 7.43 -15.93
N ASN A 82 -2.08 7.87 -14.81
CA ASN A 82 -1.49 8.83 -13.89
C ASN A 82 -0.70 8.15 -12.75
N GLY A 83 -0.61 6.81 -12.75
CA GLY A 83 0.06 6.04 -11.71
C GLY A 83 -0.76 5.85 -10.42
N VAL A 84 -2.04 6.26 -10.44
CA VAL A 84 -2.95 6.07 -9.29
C VAL A 84 -3.38 4.62 -9.23
N ILE A 85 -3.38 4.03 -8.03
CA ILE A 85 -3.80 2.64 -7.82
C ILE A 85 -5.30 2.52 -8.13
N VAL A 86 -5.61 1.67 -9.10
CA VAL A 86 -6.98 1.28 -9.45
C VAL A 86 -7.43 0.13 -8.55
N LYS A 87 -6.57 -0.88 -8.39
CA LYS A 87 -6.88 -2.06 -7.59
C LYS A 87 -5.63 -2.76 -7.07
N GLU A 88 -5.73 -3.31 -5.86
CA GLU A 88 -4.81 -4.28 -5.31
C GLU A 88 -5.48 -5.67 -5.31
N VAL A 89 -4.73 -6.69 -5.71
CA VAL A 89 -5.21 -8.07 -5.80
C VAL A 89 -4.23 -8.98 -5.08
N SER A 90 -4.71 -9.68 -4.05
CA SER A 90 -3.90 -10.65 -3.30
C SER A 90 -3.65 -11.92 -4.12
N TYR A 91 -2.52 -12.57 -3.89
CA TYR A 91 -2.22 -13.90 -4.42
C TYR A 91 -2.93 -15.00 -3.58
N PRO A 92 -3.44 -16.09 -4.18
CA PRO A 92 -3.81 -16.20 -5.59
C PRO A 92 -5.01 -15.30 -5.90
N SER A 93 -5.10 -14.81 -7.13
CA SER A 93 -6.23 -13.97 -7.52
C SER A 93 -7.54 -14.75 -7.53
N SER A 94 -8.53 -14.24 -6.81
CA SER A 94 -9.94 -14.69 -6.94
C SER A 94 -10.72 -13.89 -7.99
N ASP A 95 -10.13 -12.82 -8.52
CA ASP A 95 -10.72 -11.97 -9.55
C ASP A 95 -10.28 -12.46 -10.94
N SER A 96 -11.22 -12.98 -11.72
CA SER A 96 -10.96 -13.51 -13.07
C SER A 96 -10.40 -12.48 -14.07
N THR A 97 -10.48 -11.19 -13.73
CA THR A 97 -9.88 -10.10 -14.50
C THR A 97 -8.36 -10.09 -14.40
N TYR A 98 -7.81 -10.71 -13.34
CA TYR A 98 -6.38 -10.76 -13.10
C TYR A 98 -5.88 -12.19 -13.01
N ASP A 99 -4.92 -12.56 -13.86
CA ASP A 99 -4.12 -13.77 -13.64
C ASP A 99 -2.89 -13.38 -12.81
N PHE A 100 -2.65 -14.13 -11.75
CA PHE A 100 -1.51 -13.93 -10.87
C PHE A 100 -1.00 -15.30 -10.42
N THR A 101 0.19 -15.67 -10.90
CA THR A 101 0.88 -16.90 -10.53
C THR A 101 2.28 -16.61 -10.03
N ILE A 102 2.79 -17.42 -9.10
CA ILE A 102 4.14 -17.33 -8.55
C ILE A 102 4.82 -18.68 -8.69
N ASP A 103 5.98 -18.71 -9.33
CA ASP A 103 6.88 -19.85 -9.40
C ASP A 103 8.11 -19.58 -8.51
N THR A 104 8.27 -20.34 -7.46
CA THR A 104 9.40 -20.20 -6.51
C THR A 104 10.69 -20.84 -7.01
N LYS A 105 10.65 -21.56 -8.13
CA LYS A 105 11.81 -22.27 -8.72
C LYS A 105 12.54 -23.20 -7.74
N GLY A 106 11.81 -23.73 -6.75
CA GLY A 106 12.36 -24.57 -5.70
C GLY A 106 13.05 -23.85 -4.55
N ASN A 107 13.06 -22.52 -4.55
CA ASN A 107 13.70 -21.69 -3.52
C ASN A 107 12.78 -21.36 -2.33
N GLY A 108 11.56 -21.91 -2.33
CA GLY A 108 10.57 -21.61 -1.30
C GLY A 108 9.21 -22.21 -1.61
N TYR A 109 8.16 -21.60 -1.06
CA TYR A 109 6.78 -22.03 -1.26
C TYR A 109 5.81 -20.85 -1.20
N THR A 110 4.58 -21.07 -1.65
CA THR A 110 3.45 -20.17 -1.42
C THR A 110 2.44 -20.83 -0.48
N SER A 111 1.87 -20.06 0.43
CA SER A 111 0.84 -20.51 1.38
C SER A 111 -0.23 -19.45 1.52
N GLY A 112 -1.43 -19.71 1.00
CA GLY A 112 -2.47 -18.69 0.88
C GLY A 112 -1.97 -17.48 0.10
N SER A 113 -2.08 -16.28 0.66
CA SER A 113 -1.62 -15.03 0.05
C SER A 113 -0.14 -14.71 0.25
N LYS A 114 0.61 -15.62 0.88
CA LYS A 114 1.99 -15.37 1.28
C LYS A 114 2.99 -16.16 0.44
N LEU A 115 4.13 -15.52 0.17
CA LEU A 115 5.32 -16.11 -0.40
C LEU A 115 6.39 -16.24 0.67
N TYR A 116 7.08 -17.37 0.69
CA TYR A 116 8.24 -17.64 1.53
C TYR A 116 9.42 -18.03 0.63
N LEU A 117 10.59 -17.39 0.82
CA LEU A 117 11.85 -17.74 0.19
C LEU A 117 12.88 -18.10 1.25
N ASN A 118 13.67 -19.18 1.01
CA ASN A 118 14.46 -19.82 2.06
C ASN A 118 15.61 -18.94 2.58
N LYS A 119 16.33 -18.24 1.71
CA LYS A 119 17.55 -17.49 2.05
C LYS A 119 17.72 -16.24 1.19
N VAL A 120 18.55 -15.34 1.66
CA VAL A 120 18.92 -14.12 0.93
C VAL A 120 19.50 -14.48 -0.46
N GLY A 121 19.03 -13.76 -1.47
CA GLY A 121 19.36 -13.96 -2.88
C GLY A 121 18.50 -14.99 -3.61
N ASP A 122 17.66 -15.76 -2.89
CA ASP A 122 16.66 -16.62 -3.54
C ASP A 122 15.64 -15.77 -4.29
N THR A 123 15.13 -16.32 -5.39
CA THR A 123 14.18 -15.61 -6.25
C THR A 123 12.96 -16.46 -6.55
N ALA A 124 11.84 -15.78 -6.75
CA ALA A 124 10.63 -16.31 -7.36
C ALA A 124 10.27 -15.48 -8.59
N GLU A 125 9.55 -16.07 -9.54
CA GLU A 125 9.02 -15.37 -10.71
C GLU A 125 7.49 -15.27 -10.60
N ALA A 126 6.99 -14.05 -10.51
CA ALA A 126 5.57 -13.78 -10.64
C ALA A 126 5.20 -13.55 -12.11
N THR A 127 4.14 -14.17 -12.57
CA THR A 127 3.55 -13.87 -13.89
C THR A 127 2.18 -13.26 -13.66
N ILE A 128 1.98 -12.05 -14.17
CA ILE A 128 0.79 -11.25 -13.95
C ILE A 128 0.18 -10.79 -15.28
N THR A 129 -1.16 -10.84 -15.35
CA THR A 129 -1.92 -10.39 -16.53
C THR A 129 -3.19 -9.68 -16.07
N TYR A 130 -3.51 -8.56 -16.72
CA TYR A 130 -4.82 -7.93 -16.63
C TYR A 130 -5.61 -8.23 -17.90
N LYS A 131 -6.83 -8.75 -17.76
CA LYS A 131 -7.73 -9.13 -18.86
C LYS A 131 -8.86 -8.09 -18.97
N THR A 132 -8.97 -7.48 -20.11
CA THR A 132 -10.05 -6.52 -20.39
C THR A 132 -11.42 -7.19 -20.56
N GLY A 133 -11.45 -8.50 -20.84
CA GLY A 133 -12.65 -9.24 -21.23
C GLY A 133 -13.13 -8.91 -22.65
N LYS A 134 -12.38 -8.12 -23.41
CA LYS A 134 -12.69 -7.78 -24.81
C LYS A 134 -12.03 -8.76 -25.75
N TYR A 135 -12.70 -8.99 -26.88
CA TYR A 135 -12.22 -9.87 -27.94
C TYR A 135 -12.41 -9.18 -29.30
N ASP A 136 -11.46 -9.39 -30.19
CA ASP A 136 -11.57 -8.95 -31.58
C ASP A 136 -12.57 -9.80 -32.38
N GLN A 137 -12.75 -9.48 -33.66
CA GLN A 137 -13.66 -10.19 -34.55
C GLN A 137 -13.30 -11.68 -34.77
N ASN A 138 -12.06 -12.07 -34.44
CA ASN A 138 -11.56 -13.44 -34.57
C ASN A 138 -11.57 -14.19 -33.22
N GLY A 139 -12.12 -13.61 -32.17
CA GLY A 139 -12.16 -14.17 -30.82
C GLY A 139 -10.84 -14.10 -30.06
N LYS A 140 -9.88 -13.28 -30.51
CA LYS A 140 -8.60 -13.06 -29.81
C LYS A 140 -8.77 -11.97 -28.75
N PRO A 141 -8.21 -12.16 -27.52
CA PRO A 141 -8.25 -11.15 -26.49
C PRO A 141 -7.65 -9.81 -26.96
N GLU A 142 -8.34 -8.70 -26.67
CA GLU A 142 -7.96 -7.36 -27.08
C GLU A 142 -7.72 -6.46 -25.86
N GLY A 143 -6.63 -5.70 -25.88
CA GLY A 143 -6.31 -4.70 -24.85
C GLY A 143 -5.85 -5.28 -23.51
N ASN A 144 -5.53 -6.58 -23.44
CA ASN A 144 -4.93 -7.17 -22.26
C ASN A 144 -3.55 -6.55 -21.98
N ILE A 145 -3.18 -6.44 -20.70
CA ILE A 145 -1.86 -6.00 -20.28
C ILE A 145 -1.13 -7.20 -19.69
N GLY A 146 0.04 -7.51 -20.23
CA GLY A 146 0.81 -8.70 -19.89
C GLY A 146 0.64 -9.85 -20.90
N PRO A 147 1.14 -11.06 -20.58
CA PRO A 147 1.73 -11.45 -19.28
C PRO A 147 3.07 -10.74 -19.01
N ASN A 148 3.17 -10.12 -17.85
CA ASN A 148 4.42 -9.53 -17.36
C ASN A 148 5.08 -10.48 -16.37
N LYS A 149 6.39 -10.71 -16.54
CA LYS A 149 7.20 -11.48 -15.61
C LYS A 149 7.94 -10.52 -14.67
N VAL A 150 7.79 -10.73 -13.39
CA VAL A 150 8.40 -9.91 -12.34
C VAL A 150 9.19 -10.81 -11.40
N THR A 151 10.48 -10.54 -11.23
CA THR A 151 11.30 -11.26 -10.27
C THR A 151 11.11 -10.68 -8.88
N ILE A 152 10.85 -11.55 -7.91
CA ILE A 152 10.83 -11.22 -6.48
C ILE A 152 12.10 -11.80 -5.89
N THR A 153 12.85 -11.00 -5.13
CA THR A 153 14.12 -11.40 -4.54
C THR A 153 14.04 -11.38 -3.01
N ALA A 154 14.54 -12.43 -2.38
CA ALA A 154 14.72 -12.47 -0.94
C ALA A 154 15.92 -11.62 -0.52
N VAL A 155 15.72 -10.73 0.44
CA VAL A 155 16.75 -9.87 1.02
C VAL A 155 16.91 -10.17 2.50
N ASP A 156 17.95 -9.62 3.13
CA ASP A 156 18.06 -9.69 4.58
C ASP A 156 16.80 -9.14 5.23
N GLN A 157 16.48 -9.68 6.40
CA GLN A 157 15.40 -9.13 7.23
C GLN A 157 15.57 -7.62 7.33
N ALA A 158 14.45 -6.90 7.22
CA ALA A 158 14.47 -5.46 7.21
C ALA A 158 15.20 -4.90 8.44
N VAL A 159 16.34 -4.27 8.21
CA VAL A 159 17.08 -3.60 9.28
C VAL A 159 16.33 -2.32 9.63
N VAL A 160 16.07 -2.13 10.92
CA VAL A 160 15.47 -0.88 11.41
C VAL A 160 16.37 0.29 11.05
N ASN A 161 15.88 1.17 10.18
CA ASN A 161 16.59 2.39 9.76
C ASN A 161 16.09 3.62 10.51
N SER A 162 14.79 3.68 10.76
CA SER A 162 14.17 4.78 11.47
C SER A 162 12.94 4.31 12.24
N PHE A 163 12.54 5.09 13.22
CA PHE A 163 11.27 4.89 13.89
C PHE A 163 10.57 6.22 14.15
N ASP A 164 9.25 6.20 14.04
CA ASP A 164 8.39 7.27 14.52
C ASP A 164 7.77 6.80 15.84
N ALA A 165 7.89 7.60 16.87
CA ALA A 165 7.23 7.36 18.14
C ALA A 165 6.10 8.36 18.34
N ARG A 166 4.95 7.87 18.77
CA ARG A 166 3.81 8.70 19.16
C ARG A 166 3.39 8.34 20.58
N ILE A 167 3.29 9.35 21.41
CA ILE A 167 2.65 9.26 22.71
C ILE A 167 1.20 9.73 22.52
N ASP A 168 0.26 9.16 23.23
CA ASP A 168 -1.13 9.55 23.17
C ASP A 168 -1.35 11.07 23.38
N ASP A 169 -2.45 11.62 22.84
CA ASP A 169 -2.66 13.06 22.61
C ASP A 169 -2.42 13.97 23.80
N ASN A 170 -2.63 13.49 25.02
CA ASN A 170 -2.39 14.28 26.22
C ASN A 170 -0.90 14.45 26.58
N THR A 171 0.00 13.72 25.92
CA THR A 171 1.46 13.78 26.14
C THR A 171 2.25 14.39 25.00
N LYS A 172 1.59 14.79 23.92
CA LYS A 172 2.22 15.38 22.73
C LYS A 172 3.13 16.57 23.06
N ALA A 173 2.70 17.43 23.98
CA ALA A 173 3.50 18.57 24.43
C ALA A 173 4.80 18.17 25.17
N SER A 174 4.82 17.00 25.81
CA SER A 174 6.02 16.47 26.47
C SER A 174 7.00 15.86 25.48
N PHE A 175 6.51 15.32 24.37
CA PHE A 175 7.32 14.76 23.29
C PHE A 175 8.05 15.86 22.50
N ASP A 176 7.36 16.96 22.18
CA ASP A 176 7.95 18.09 21.44
C ASP A 176 9.05 18.81 22.24
N LYS A 177 8.98 18.79 23.56
CA LYS A 177 10.03 19.33 24.44
C LYS A 177 11.25 18.44 24.57
N ALA A 178 11.15 17.17 24.23
CA ALA A 178 12.25 16.20 24.32
C ALA A 178 13.14 16.19 23.05
N LYS A 179 12.99 17.13 22.15
CA LYS A 179 13.72 17.20 20.86
C LYS A 179 15.24 17.12 20.97
N ASP A 180 15.81 17.52 22.11
CA ASP A 180 17.26 17.53 22.32
C ASP A 180 17.77 16.43 23.26
N THR A 181 16.91 15.52 23.72
CA THR A 181 17.31 14.46 24.62
C THR A 181 17.03 13.10 24.01
N LYS A 182 18.03 12.24 23.93
CA LYS A 182 17.93 10.82 23.52
C LYS A 182 17.10 9.97 24.52
N LYS A 183 16.34 10.60 25.40
CA LYS A 183 15.52 9.94 26.43
C LYS A 183 14.10 10.49 26.38
N ILE A 184 13.15 9.61 26.17
CA ILE A 184 11.72 9.91 26.32
C ILE A 184 11.35 9.65 27.78
N ALA A 185 11.05 10.71 28.55
CA ALA A 185 10.51 10.56 29.89
C ALA A 185 8.98 10.51 29.80
N VAL A 186 8.40 9.33 29.97
CA VAL A 186 6.95 9.16 30.14
C VAL A 186 6.63 9.40 31.60
N LYS A 187 5.96 10.50 31.90
CA LYS A 187 5.59 10.87 33.29
C LYS A 187 4.45 10.01 33.86
N ASP A 188 3.65 9.40 33.01
CA ASP A 188 2.52 8.58 33.41
C ASP A 188 2.73 7.14 32.91
N PRO A 189 2.92 6.16 33.81
CA PRO A 189 3.17 4.77 33.45
C PRO A 189 1.97 4.08 32.77
N ASN A 190 0.79 4.70 32.79
CA ASN A 190 -0.40 4.19 32.14
C ASN A 190 -0.57 4.66 30.68
N LYS A 191 0.37 5.45 30.15
CA LYS A 191 0.30 5.95 28.79
C LYS A 191 1.08 5.07 27.82
N ALA A 192 0.41 4.62 26.78
CA ALA A 192 1.03 3.83 25.74
C ALA A 192 1.91 4.68 24.82
N VAL A 193 3.09 4.17 24.50
CA VAL A 193 3.94 4.69 23.43
C VAL A 193 3.76 3.81 22.22
N PHE A 194 3.33 4.40 21.12
CA PHE A 194 3.17 3.69 19.85
C PHE A 194 4.39 3.95 18.98
N PHE A 195 4.98 2.89 18.46
CA PHE A 195 6.12 2.97 17.55
C PHE A 195 5.69 2.54 16.15
N LYS A 196 6.17 3.27 15.15
CA LYS A 196 6.22 2.83 13.76
C LYS A 196 7.69 2.69 13.39
N ILE A 197 8.12 1.48 13.18
CA ILE A 197 9.50 1.16 12.81
C ILE A 197 9.53 1.03 11.28
N LYS A 198 10.53 1.65 10.65
CA LYS A 198 10.65 1.66 9.19
C LYS A 198 12.03 1.15 8.76
N ASP A 199 12.04 0.45 7.63
CA ASP A 199 13.27 0.04 6.95
C ASP A 199 13.93 1.21 6.21
N ALA A 200 15.05 0.93 5.52
CA ALA A 200 15.79 1.94 4.74
C ALA A 200 14.98 2.56 3.58
N ASN A 201 13.93 1.90 3.14
CA ASN A 201 13.03 2.36 2.07
C ASN A 201 11.83 3.14 2.63
N GLY A 202 11.76 3.32 3.96
CA GLY A 202 10.65 3.97 4.63
C GLY A 202 9.41 3.09 4.81
N LYS A 203 9.49 1.79 4.48
CA LYS A 203 8.41 0.82 4.67
C LYS A 203 8.28 0.48 6.15
N GLU A 204 7.06 0.44 6.65
CA GLU A 204 6.76 0.02 8.02
C GLU A 204 7.06 -1.47 8.19
N ILE A 205 7.88 -1.80 9.20
CA ILE A 205 8.20 -3.17 9.61
C ILE A 205 7.11 -3.60 10.60
N SER A 206 6.50 -4.77 10.37
CA SER A 206 5.43 -5.26 11.25
C SER A 206 5.96 -5.71 12.61
N SER A 207 5.11 -5.68 13.63
CA SER A 207 5.48 -6.12 14.99
C SER A 207 5.84 -7.60 15.11
N SER A 208 5.56 -8.40 14.09
CA SER A 208 5.97 -9.81 14.02
C SER A 208 7.39 -10.00 13.47
N GLU A 209 8.06 -8.94 13.03
CA GLU A 209 9.39 -8.96 12.40
C GLU A 209 10.50 -8.45 13.34
N TYR A 210 10.18 -8.10 14.62
CA TYR A 210 11.15 -7.68 15.64
C TYR A 210 10.77 -8.15 17.04
#